data_337efea11cfb91994a2d95cc5b1c9ab5
#
_entry.id   337efea11cfb91994a2d95cc5b1c9ab5
#
_cell.length_a   1.000
_cell.length_b   1.000
_cell.length_c   1.000
_cell.angle_alpha   90.00
_cell.angle_beta   90.00
_cell.angle_gamma   90.00
#
_symmetry.space_group_name_H-M   'P 1'
#
loop_
_entity.id
_entity.type
_entity.pdbx_description
1 polymer ?
#
loop_
_entity_poly.entity_id
_entity_poly.type
_entity_poly.pdbx_seq_one_letter_code
_entity_poly.pdbx_strand_id
1 'polypeptide(L)'
;KILGVSYAIYKLYEKMCHSNNFNGLKDYFDKRKTTFVTASDGNFGIAMSYFCKLLHQECRVFIPQTTPEYYVNKMKINKAEINFVDGNYDECVEKANEYNGKENVSVILDTSKEGMHMSDIAENVINGYTTLFAEKGNQYYDYIFVPAGVGGVAAAAVKYNRCIGNSACKIICVEPINYNSLQKSLINGYLTQIKGSNTLMNGLKCGCPSEAAWQYIQSGVYGSISISDSECIIGKE
;
A
#
# COMPACT_ATOMS: atom_id res chain seq x y z
N LYS A 1 -5.62 0.95 4.81
CA LYS A 1 -5.10 1.55 3.56
C LYS A 1 -5.41 3.05 3.43
N ILE A 2 -6.54 3.52 3.99
CA ILE A 2 -6.94 4.95 3.87
C ILE A 2 -5.89 5.92 4.44
N LEU A 3 -5.23 5.61 5.55
CA LEU A 3 -4.19 6.44 6.15
C LEU A 3 -3.02 6.71 5.19
N GLY A 4 -2.56 5.67 4.49
CA GLY A 4 -1.49 5.82 3.49
C GLY A 4 -1.93 6.64 2.28
N VAL A 5 -3.12 6.35 1.75
CA VAL A 5 -3.69 7.09 0.59
C VAL A 5 -3.87 8.56 0.91
N SER A 6 -4.55 8.88 2.00
CA SER A 6 -4.86 10.28 2.37
C SER A 6 -3.59 11.09 2.62
N TYR A 7 -2.62 10.50 3.32
CA TYR A 7 -1.35 11.16 3.58
C TYR A 7 -0.52 11.39 2.30
N ALA A 8 -0.43 10.39 1.42
CA ALA A 8 0.29 10.51 0.16
C ALA A 8 -0.29 11.61 -0.74
N ILE A 9 -1.63 11.65 -0.88
CA ILE A 9 -2.30 12.71 -1.64
C ILE A 9 -2.09 14.06 -0.97
N TYR A 10 -2.24 14.16 0.35
CA TYR A 10 -1.97 15.41 1.07
C TYR A 10 -0.56 15.92 0.82
N LYS A 11 0.47 15.06 0.98
CA LYS A 11 1.87 15.45 0.77
C LYS A 11 2.18 15.88 -0.65
N LEU A 12 1.54 15.28 -1.63
CA LEU A 12 1.69 15.66 -3.04
C LEU A 12 1.18 17.09 -3.31
N TYR A 13 0.14 17.52 -2.60
CA TYR A 13 -0.53 18.79 -2.83
C TYR A 13 -0.38 19.82 -1.70
N GLU A 14 0.30 19.50 -0.60
CA GLU A 14 0.39 20.36 0.60
C GLU A 14 0.88 21.77 0.31
N LYS A 15 1.85 21.92 -0.59
CA LYS A 15 2.42 23.23 -0.98
C LYS A 15 1.45 24.10 -1.79
N MET A 16 0.41 23.51 -2.34
CA MET A 16 -0.60 24.19 -3.16
C MET A 16 -1.89 24.50 -2.37
N CYS A 17 -2.01 23.95 -1.16
CA CYS A 17 -3.16 24.14 -0.28
C CYS A 17 -2.97 25.37 0.60
N HIS A 18 -4.06 26.11 0.86
CA HIS A 18 -4.03 27.30 1.73
C HIS A 18 -4.00 26.94 3.23
N SER A 19 -4.32 25.72 3.59
CA SER A 19 -4.28 25.23 4.97
C SER A 19 -3.82 23.78 5.03
N ASN A 20 -3.11 23.44 6.13
CA ASN A 20 -2.49 22.13 6.33
C ASN A 20 -3.48 21.13 6.96
N ASN A 21 -4.68 20.99 6.36
CA ASN A 21 -5.70 20.06 6.80
C ASN A 21 -6.56 19.58 5.62
N PHE A 22 -7.50 18.68 5.91
CA PHE A 22 -8.39 18.11 4.89
C PHE A 22 -9.24 19.16 4.16
N ASN A 23 -9.71 20.21 4.86
CA ASN A 23 -10.51 21.25 4.23
C ASN A 23 -9.69 22.05 3.21
N GLY A 24 -8.43 22.38 3.50
CA GLY A 24 -7.56 23.03 2.52
C GLY A 24 -7.30 22.19 1.28
N LEU A 25 -7.16 20.88 1.45
CA LEU A 25 -7.04 19.95 0.32
C LEU A 25 -8.34 19.91 -0.50
N LYS A 26 -9.49 19.86 0.15
CA LYS A 26 -10.79 19.88 -0.50
C LYS A 26 -11.02 21.19 -1.26
N ASP A 27 -10.77 22.33 -0.64
CA ASP A 27 -10.90 23.67 -1.29
C ASP A 27 -10.01 23.80 -2.53
N TYR A 28 -8.83 23.17 -2.51
CA TYR A 28 -7.95 23.12 -3.67
C TYR A 28 -8.60 22.34 -4.82
N PHE A 29 -9.16 21.16 -4.54
CA PHE A 29 -9.76 20.28 -5.54
C PHE A 29 -11.16 20.70 -5.98
N ASP A 30 -11.92 21.43 -5.17
CA ASP A 30 -13.22 21.98 -5.58
C ASP A 30 -13.10 22.98 -6.78
N LYS A 31 -11.90 23.52 -6.97
CA LYS A 31 -11.58 24.46 -8.07
C LYS A 31 -10.85 23.80 -9.25
N ARG A 32 -10.54 22.52 -9.15
CA ARG A 32 -9.71 21.79 -10.11
C ARG A 32 -10.22 20.37 -10.30
N LYS A 33 -10.06 19.86 -11.51
CA LYS A 33 -10.34 18.45 -11.77
C LYS A 33 -9.02 17.70 -11.94
N THR A 34 -8.90 16.61 -11.21
CA THR A 34 -7.75 15.70 -11.27
C THR A 34 -8.26 14.28 -11.37
N THR A 35 -7.70 13.50 -12.27
CA THR A 35 -7.94 12.06 -12.32
C THR A 35 -6.84 11.37 -11.51
N PHE A 36 -7.21 10.73 -10.42
CA PHE A 36 -6.30 9.89 -9.64
C PHE A 36 -6.27 8.49 -10.22
N VAL A 37 -5.08 7.97 -10.49
CA VAL A 37 -4.87 6.64 -11.06
C VAL A 37 -4.12 5.77 -10.08
N THR A 38 -4.54 4.52 -9.95
CA THR A 38 -3.86 3.53 -9.09
C THR A 38 -3.99 2.12 -9.64
N ALA A 39 -3.17 1.21 -9.13
CA ALA A 39 -3.30 -0.23 -9.26
C ALA A 39 -3.66 -0.85 -7.92
N SER A 40 -4.53 -1.86 -7.92
CA SER A 40 -4.90 -2.55 -6.69
C SER A 40 -5.63 -3.85 -7.00
N ASP A 41 -5.43 -4.85 -6.18
CA ASP A 41 -6.22 -6.08 -6.14
C ASP A 41 -7.26 -6.10 -5.02
N GLY A 42 -7.46 -4.95 -4.31
CA GLY A 42 -8.45 -4.91 -3.22
C GLY A 42 -8.46 -3.61 -2.40
N ASN A 43 -7.99 -3.68 -1.16
CA ASN A 43 -8.21 -2.63 -0.15
C ASN A 43 -7.56 -1.27 -0.47
N PHE A 44 -6.46 -1.23 -1.25
CA PHE A 44 -5.87 0.05 -1.64
C PHE A 44 -6.76 0.78 -2.65
N GLY A 45 -7.31 0.07 -3.63
CA GLY A 45 -8.27 0.63 -4.59
C GLY A 45 -9.56 1.13 -3.92
N ILE A 46 -10.09 0.39 -2.91
CA ILE A 46 -11.24 0.86 -2.12
C ILE A 46 -10.89 2.17 -1.39
N ALA A 47 -9.75 2.23 -0.74
CA ALA A 47 -9.31 3.43 -0.01
C ALA A 47 -9.12 4.62 -0.96
N MET A 48 -8.50 4.36 -2.11
CA MET A 48 -8.26 5.37 -3.15
C MET A 48 -9.57 5.93 -3.70
N SER A 49 -10.48 5.05 -4.14
CA SER A 49 -11.79 5.45 -4.67
C SER A 49 -12.63 6.20 -3.64
N TYR A 50 -12.60 5.79 -2.37
CA TYR A 50 -13.29 6.48 -1.29
C TYR A 50 -12.72 7.89 -1.06
N PHE A 51 -11.39 8.03 -1.01
CA PHE A 51 -10.77 9.35 -0.78
C PHE A 51 -10.98 10.30 -1.96
N CYS A 52 -10.91 9.81 -3.19
CA CYS A 52 -11.24 10.60 -4.38
C CYS A 52 -12.70 11.08 -4.37
N LYS A 53 -13.64 10.21 -3.93
CA LYS A 53 -15.05 10.59 -3.75
C LYS A 53 -15.21 11.72 -2.74
N LEU A 54 -14.47 11.70 -1.62
CA LEU A 54 -14.50 12.78 -0.62
C LEU A 54 -13.96 14.10 -1.17
N LEU A 55 -13.00 14.04 -2.08
CA LEU A 55 -12.39 15.19 -2.75
C LEU A 55 -13.16 15.63 -4.01
N HIS A 56 -14.26 14.97 -4.36
CA HIS A 56 -15.02 15.16 -5.59
C HIS A 56 -14.17 15.02 -6.86
N GLN A 57 -13.18 14.13 -6.84
CA GLN A 57 -12.27 13.87 -7.94
C GLN A 57 -12.52 12.51 -8.59
N GLU A 58 -12.07 12.37 -9.84
CA GLU A 58 -12.15 11.11 -10.57
C GLU A 58 -11.11 10.10 -10.04
N CYS A 59 -11.48 8.83 -10.06
CA CYS A 59 -10.59 7.73 -9.68
C CYS A 59 -10.62 6.63 -10.73
N ARG A 60 -9.46 6.27 -11.23
CA ARG A 60 -9.27 5.15 -12.14
C ARG A 60 -8.42 4.07 -11.48
N VAL A 61 -8.92 2.85 -11.44
CA VAL A 61 -8.25 1.73 -10.77
C VAL A 61 -8.00 0.60 -11.75
N PHE A 62 -6.73 0.22 -11.90
CA PHE A 62 -6.32 -0.96 -12.66
C PHE A 62 -6.30 -2.17 -11.73
N ILE A 63 -7.01 -3.23 -12.10
CA ILE A 63 -7.17 -4.45 -11.29
C ILE A 63 -7.02 -5.70 -12.14
N PRO A 64 -6.48 -6.81 -11.58
CA PRO A 64 -6.51 -8.11 -12.24
C PRO A 64 -7.94 -8.56 -12.53
N GLN A 65 -8.15 -9.30 -13.62
CA GLN A 65 -9.46 -9.90 -13.94
C GLN A 65 -9.96 -10.84 -12.84
N THR A 66 -9.05 -11.43 -12.07
CA THR A 66 -9.33 -12.34 -10.96
C THR A 66 -9.71 -11.65 -9.65
N THR A 67 -9.78 -10.31 -9.63
CA THR A 67 -10.15 -9.54 -8.43
C THR A 67 -11.57 -9.90 -7.99
N PRO A 68 -11.78 -10.31 -6.71
CA PRO A 68 -13.10 -10.68 -6.22
C PRO A 68 -14.12 -9.55 -6.37
N GLU A 69 -15.35 -9.90 -6.77
CA GLU A 69 -16.44 -8.97 -7.05
C GLU A 69 -16.74 -8.03 -5.86
N TYR A 70 -16.55 -8.50 -4.64
CA TYR A 70 -16.69 -7.67 -3.43
C TYR A 70 -15.85 -6.38 -3.50
N TYR A 71 -14.58 -6.47 -3.89
CA TYR A 71 -13.70 -5.29 -4.00
C TYR A 71 -14.12 -4.40 -5.16
N VAL A 72 -14.46 -4.99 -6.30
CA VAL A 72 -14.94 -4.29 -7.50
C VAL A 72 -16.18 -3.45 -7.16
N ASN A 73 -17.17 -4.07 -6.48
CA ASN A 73 -18.41 -3.41 -6.10
C ASN A 73 -18.17 -2.26 -5.11
N LYS A 74 -17.27 -2.43 -4.14
CA LYS A 74 -16.90 -1.34 -3.21
C LYS A 74 -16.28 -0.14 -3.92
N MET A 75 -15.40 -0.37 -4.87
CA MET A 75 -14.81 0.69 -5.69
C MET A 75 -15.85 1.38 -6.59
N LYS A 76 -16.76 0.62 -7.21
CA LYS A 76 -17.87 1.16 -8.03
C LYS A 76 -18.85 2.02 -7.23
N ILE A 77 -19.18 1.63 -5.99
CA ILE A 77 -20.00 2.44 -5.05
C ILE A 77 -19.34 3.81 -4.80
N ASN A 78 -18.02 3.86 -4.82
CA ASN A 78 -17.26 5.10 -4.72
C ASN A 78 -17.10 5.83 -6.07
N LYS A 79 -17.75 5.36 -7.14
CA LYS A 79 -17.72 5.91 -8.51
C LYS A 79 -16.34 5.80 -9.19
N ALA A 80 -15.50 4.83 -8.82
CA ALA A 80 -14.26 4.59 -9.53
C ALA A 80 -14.50 3.95 -10.90
N GLU A 81 -13.73 4.39 -11.88
CA GLU A 81 -13.59 3.71 -13.17
C GLU A 81 -12.68 2.48 -12.99
N ILE A 82 -13.19 1.31 -13.31
CA ILE A 82 -12.48 0.05 -13.15
C ILE A 82 -11.93 -0.42 -14.49
N ASN A 83 -10.62 -0.62 -14.54
CA ASN A 83 -9.91 -1.12 -15.72
C ASN A 83 -9.34 -2.51 -15.41
N PHE A 84 -9.93 -3.53 -16.00
CA PHE A 84 -9.47 -4.90 -15.87
C PHE A 84 -8.22 -5.13 -16.70
N VAL A 85 -7.21 -5.75 -16.10
CA VAL A 85 -5.95 -6.13 -16.75
C VAL A 85 -5.88 -7.66 -16.82
N ASP A 86 -5.53 -8.16 -17.98
CA ASP A 86 -5.23 -9.59 -18.16
C ASP A 86 -3.81 -9.86 -17.67
N GLY A 87 -3.70 -10.11 -16.37
CA GLY A 87 -2.42 -10.25 -15.70
C GLY A 87 -2.56 -10.23 -14.18
N ASN A 88 -1.43 -10.10 -13.50
CA ASN A 88 -1.34 -10.02 -12.05
C ASN A 88 -1.27 -8.54 -11.57
N TYR A 89 -1.01 -8.35 -10.28
CA TYR A 89 -0.87 -7.01 -9.68
C TYR A 89 0.27 -6.19 -10.31
N ASP A 90 1.39 -6.83 -10.68
CA ASP A 90 2.55 -6.13 -11.24
C ASP A 90 2.23 -5.52 -12.62
N GLU A 91 1.48 -6.23 -13.48
CA GLU A 91 1.01 -5.69 -14.75
C GLU A 91 -0.01 -4.55 -14.55
N CYS A 92 -0.82 -4.60 -13.50
CA CYS A 92 -1.71 -3.48 -13.16
C CYS A 92 -0.91 -2.23 -12.75
N VAL A 93 0.17 -2.39 -11.99
CA VAL A 93 1.09 -1.29 -11.62
C VAL A 93 1.71 -0.66 -12.85
N GLU A 94 2.17 -1.47 -13.81
CA GLU A 94 2.73 -0.97 -15.07
C GLU A 94 1.70 -0.16 -15.86
N LYS A 95 0.47 -0.68 -15.98
CA LYS A 95 -0.64 0.04 -16.67
C LYS A 95 -1.01 1.34 -15.98
N ALA A 96 -1.04 1.38 -14.67
CA ALA A 96 -1.27 2.62 -13.92
C ALA A 96 -0.14 3.63 -14.15
N ASN A 97 1.12 3.16 -14.19
CA ASN A 97 2.29 4.02 -14.38
C ASN A 97 2.36 4.66 -15.78
N GLU A 98 1.73 4.09 -16.82
CA GLU A 98 1.60 4.69 -18.16
C GLU A 98 0.87 6.06 -18.13
N TYR A 99 0.19 6.37 -17.03
CA TYR A 99 -0.50 7.63 -16.80
C TYR A 99 0.36 8.69 -16.13
N ASN A 100 1.55 8.33 -15.67
CA ASN A 100 2.46 9.27 -15.02
C ASN A 100 2.89 10.37 -16.00
N GLY A 101 2.89 11.63 -15.51
CA GLY A 101 3.23 12.80 -16.31
C GLY A 101 2.14 13.30 -17.25
N LYS A 102 0.95 12.67 -17.30
CA LYS A 102 -0.18 13.21 -18.06
C LYS A 102 -0.77 14.42 -17.34
N GLU A 103 -1.28 15.38 -18.12
CA GLU A 103 -1.89 16.58 -17.58
C GLU A 103 -3.14 16.25 -16.74
N ASN A 104 -3.28 16.90 -15.61
CA ASN A 104 -4.38 16.70 -14.65
C ASN A 104 -4.55 15.25 -14.16
N VAL A 105 -3.47 14.48 -14.18
CA VAL A 105 -3.44 13.11 -13.68
C VAL A 105 -2.43 12.98 -12.54
N SER A 106 -2.79 12.26 -11.51
CA SER A 106 -1.90 11.88 -10.40
C SER A 106 -1.94 10.39 -10.17
N VAL A 107 -0.81 9.73 -10.37
CA VAL A 107 -0.66 8.29 -10.12
C VAL A 107 -0.23 8.08 -8.67
N ILE A 108 -1.01 7.31 -7.91
CA ILE A 108 -0.76 6.99 -6.50
C ILE A 108 -0.65 5.47 -6.35
N LEU A 109 0.54 4.99 -6.02
CA LEU A 109 0.83 3.57 -5.82
C LEU A 109 1.40 3.31 -4.43
N ASP A 110 1.12 2.16 -3.84
CA ASP A 110 1.70 1.71 -2.57
C ASP A 110 2.98 0.88 -2.78
N THR A 111 3.50 0.86 -3.99
CA THR A 111 4.74 0.19 -4.38
C THR A 111 5.60 1.10 -5.24
N SER A 112 6.91 0.86 -5.22
CA SER A 112 7.87 1.42 -6.17
C SER A 112 8.78 0.31 -6.67
N LYS A 113 9.23 0.43 -7.92
CA LYS A 113 10.23 -0.43 -8.54
C LYS A 113 11.35 0.44 -9.11
N GLU A 114 12.54 -0.11 -9.29
CA GLU A 114 13.67 0.58 -9.91
C GLU A 114 13.28 1.22 -11.25
N GLY A 115 13.67 2.48 -11.44
CA GLY A 115 13.31 3.27 -12.63
C GLY A 115 11.92 3.95 -12.58
N MET A 116 11.11 3.75 -11.54
CA MET A 116 9.88 4.51 -11.33
C MET A 116 10.16 5.79 -10.53
N HIS A 117 9.76 6.95 -11.06
CA HIS A 117 9.84 8.26 -10.35
C HIS A 117 8.84 8.40 -9.17
N MET A 118 8.43 7.29 -8.56
CA MET A 118 7.35 7.23 -7.58
C MET A 118 7.80 6.79 -6.18
N SER A 119 9.11 6.76 -5.90
CA SER A 119 9.64 6.44 -4.57
C SER A 119 9.03 7.33 -3.48
N ASP A 120 8.89 8.63 -3.73
CA ASP A 120 8.36 9.59 -2.77
C ASP A 120 6.87 9.37 -2.46
N ILE A 121 6.06 8.92 -3.43
CA ILE A 121 4.64 8.62 -3.21
C ILE A 121 4.50 7.36 -2.37
N ALA A 122 5.20 6.29 -2.72
CA ALA A 122 5.21 5.04 -1.94
C ALA A 122 5.74 5.28 -0.52
N GLU A 123 6.77 6.10 -0.37
CA GLU A 123 7.30 6.54 0.93
C GLU A 123 6.25 7.32 1.74
N ASN A 124 5.47 8.20 1.11
CA ASN A 124 4.39 8.92 1.76
C ASN A 124 3.23 8.01 2.16
N VAL A 125 2.95 6.96 1.39
CA VAL A 125 2.00 5.90 1.81
C VAL A 125 2.49 5.21 3.06
N ILE A 126 3.78 4.85 3.15
CA ILE A 126 4.42 4.28 4.35
C ILE A 126 4.31 5.26 5.53
N ASN A 127 4.60 6.55 5.31
CA ASN A 127 4.49 7.58 6.34
C ASN A 127 3.07 7.66 6.91
N GLY A 128 2.05 7.61 6.06
CA GLY A 128 0.65 7.58 6.50
C GLY A 128 0.33 6.37 7.37
N TYR A 129 0.91 5.21 7.08
CA TYR A 129 0.73 4.01 7.91
C TYR A 129 1.38 4.08 9.29
N THR A 130 2.37 4.96 9.53
CA THR A 130 2.95 5.12 10.88
C THR A 130 1.91 5.55 11.91
N THR A 131 0.82 6.18 11.49
CA THR A 131 -0.32 6.56 12.34
C THR A 131 -0.93 5.35 13.07
N LEU A 132 -0.98 4.17 12.40
CA LEU A 132 -1.47 2.93 13.04
C LEU A 132 -0.71 2.61 14.34
N PHE A 133 0.60 2.83 14.32
CA PHE A 133 1.48 2.53 15.45
C PHE A 133 1.49 3.66 16.47
N ALA A 134 1.30 4.91 16.04
CA ALA A 134 1.18 6.05 16.93
C ALA A 134 -0.13 5.99 17.77
N GLU A 135 -1.22 5.50 17.19
CA GLU A 135 -2.51 5.36 17.86
C GLU A 135 -2.53 4.33 19.00
N LYS A 136 -1.53 3.41 19.06
CA LYS A 136 -1.42 2.47 20.19
C LYS A 136 -1.13 3.15 21.53
N GLY A 137 -0.76 4.43 21.53
CA GLY A 137 -0.36 5.17 22.72
C GLY A 137 0.95 4.67 23.33
N ASN A 138 1.04 4.71 24.66
CA ASN A 138 2.25 4.32 25.40
C ASN A 138 2.38 2.81 25.68
N GLN A 139 1.64 1.98 24.97
CA GLN A 139 1.74 0.53 25.15
C GLN A 139 3.04 0.00 24.51
N TYR A 140 3.75 -0.84 25.27
CA TYR A 140 4.96 -1.53 24.81
C TYR A 140 4.64 -2.98 24.51
N TYR A 141 5.23 -3.49 23.43
CA TYR A 141 5.10 -4.87 22.98
C TYR A 141 6.48 -5.45 22.74
N ASP A 142 6.68 -6.71 23.07
CA ASP A 142 7.89 -7.46 22.71
C ASP A 142 7.91 -7.81 21.22
N TYR A 143 6.72 -8.08 20.68
CA TYR A 143 6.54 -8.49 19.28
C TYR A 143 5.38 -7.74 18.64
N ILE A 144 5.57 -7.39 17.36
CA ILE A 144 4.52 -6.89 16.47
C ILE A 144 4.49 -7.79 15.23
N PHE A 145 3.38 -8.50 15.03
CA PHE A 145 3.14 -9.28 13.82
C PHE A 145 2.42 -8.43 12.80
N VAL A 146 2.98 -8.34 11.59
CA VAL A 146 2.48 -7.46 10.53
C VAL A 146 2.21 -8.27 9.26
N PRO A 147 0.98 -8.28 8.73
CA PRO A 147 0.72 -8.88 7.43
C PRO A 147 1.47 -8.12 6.34
N ALA A 148 2.23 -8.83 5.53
CA ALA A 148 3.08 -8.25 4.49
C ALA A 148 2.68 -8.72 3.09
N GLY A 149 2.28 -7.77 2.25
CA GLY A 149 2.24 -7.90 0.80
C GLY A 149 3.48 -7.20 0.23
N VAL A 150 3.34 -5.99 -0.34
CA VAL A 150 4.50 -5.18 -0.79
C VAL A 150 5.35 -4.62 0.37
N GLY A 151 4.96 -4.82 1.62
CA GLY A 151 5.77 -4.47 2.80
C GLY A 151 5.51 -3.08 3.41
N GLY A 152 4.62 -2.26 2.87
CA GLY A 152 4.45 -0.87 3.32
C GLY A 152 4.07 -0.72 4.80
N VAL A 153 3.21 -1.60 5.36
CA VAL A 153 2.85 -1.55 6.80
C VAL A 153 4.01 -2.02 7.67
N ALA A 154 4.78 -3.02 7.22
CA ALA A 154 5.98 -3.48 7.93
C ALA A 154 7.04 -2.38 7.98
N ALA A 155 7.28 -1.69 6.86
CA ALA A 155 8.17 -0.53 6.81
C ALA A 155 7.72 0.59 7.76
N ALA A 156 6.43 0.86 7.85
CA ALA A 156 5.87 1.84 8.78
C ALA A 156 6.08 1.45 10.25
N ALA A 157 5.94 0.16 10.58
CA ALA A 157 6.24 -0.36 11.92
C ALA A 157 7.71 -0.12 12.29
N VAL A 158 8.63 -0.46 11.38
CA VAL A 158 10.07 -0.23 11.57
C VAL A 158 10.36 1.26 11.76
N LYS A 159 9.81 2.09 10.88
CA LYS A 159 10.00 3.54 10.92
C LYS A 159 9.51 4.14 12.23
N TYR A 160 8.33 3.76 12.67
CA TYR A 160 7.77 4.19 13.95
C TYR A 160 8.63 3.76 15.13
N ASN A 161 9.03 2.47 15.21
CA ASN A 161 9.88 1.97 16.30
C ASN A 161 11.22 2.71 16.37
N ARG A 162 11.83 3.02 15.23
CA ARG A 162 13.06 3.84 15.19
C ARG A 162 12.83 5.26 15.72
N CYS A 163 11.71 5.90 15.35
CA CYS A 163 11.36 7.24 15.82
C CYS A 163 11.21 7.33 17.34
N ILE A 164 10.58 6.33 17.97
CA ILE A 164 10.36 6.33 19.44
C ILE A 164 11.49 5.68 20.21
N GLY A 165 12.59 5.28 19.53
CA GLY A 165 13.74 4.63 20.17
C GLY A 165 13.46 3.25 20.76
N ASN A 166 12.39 2.57 20.35
CA ASN A 166 12.03 1.23 20.83
C ASN A 166 12.72 0.14 20.02
N SER A 167 14.00 -0.08 20.24
CA SER A 167 14.78 -1.12 19.58
C SER A 167 14.50 -2.54 20.12
N ALA A 168 13.84 -2.66 21.26
CA ALA A 168 13.55 -3.96 21.89
C ALA A 168 12.37 -4.69 21.22
N CYS A 169 11.42 -3.97 20.61
CA CYS A 169 10.26 -4.55 19.97
C CYS A 169 10.65 -5.23 18.64
N LYS A 170 10.35 -6.51 18.52
CA LYS A 170 10.66 -7.34 17.36
C LYS A 170 9.49 -7.32 16.37
N ILE A 171 9.73 -6.83 15.15
CA ILE A 171 8.74 -6.80 14.08
C ILE A 171 8.88 -8.09 13.26
N ILE A 172 7.79 -8.85 13.14
CA ILE A 172 7.73 -10.09 12.38
C ILE A 172 6.72 -9.91 11.26
N CYS A 173 7.17 -10.08 10.02
CA CYS A 173 6.31 -10.07 8.86
C CYS A 173 5.61 -11.41 8.70
N VAL A 174 4.33 -11.39 8.30
CA VAL A 174 3.52 -12.58 8.04
C VAL A 174 3.06 -12.56 6.59
N GLU A 175 3.41 -13.60 5.83
CA GLU A 175 3.11 -13.74 4.41
C GLU A 175 2.40 -15.05 4.10
N PRO A 176 1.62 -15.13 3.01
CA PRO A 176 1.18 -16.42 2.48
C PRO A 176 2.37 -17.26 2.02
N ILE A 177 2.38 -18.56 2.31
CA ILE A 177 3.45 -19.47 1.85
C ILE A 177 3.62 -19.43 0.32
N ASN A 178 2.54 -19.15 -0.41
CA ASN A 178 2.54 -19.04 -1.87
C ASN A 178 2.99 -17.68 -2.40
N TYR A 179 3.16 -16.67 -1.52
CA TYR A 179 3.59 -15.32 -1.85
C TYR A 179 4.60 -14.79 -0.82
N ASN A 180 5.60 -15.59 -0.48
CA ASN A 180 6.63 -15.28 0.51
C ASN A 180 7.82 -14.52 -0.09
N SER A 181 7.55 -13.53 -0.91
CA SER A 181 8.58 -12.75 -1.61
C SER A 181 9.48 -11.96 -0.66
N LEU A 182 8.91 -11.42 0.43
CA LEU A 182 9.67 -10.67 1.43
C LEU A 182 10.59 -11.61 2.22
N GLN A 183 10.12 -12.79 2.64
CA GLN A 183 10.95 -13.79 3.31
C GLN A 183 12.14 -14.21 2.44
N LYS A 184 11.90 -14.49 1.15
CA LYS A 184 12.95 -14.81 0.19
C LYS A 184 13.93 -13.66 -0.01
N SER A 185 13.41 -12.43 -0.07
CA SER A 185 14.26 -11.24 -0.18
C SER A 185 15.16 -11.06 1.04
N LEU A 186 14.65 -11.31 2.26
CA LEU A 186 15.45 -11.27 3.49
C LEU A 186 16.55 -12.35 3.51
N ILE A 187 16.23 -13.56 3.05
CA ILE A 187 17.21 -14.66 2.95
C ILE A 187 18.31 -14.32 1.94
N ASN A 188 17.94 -13.79 0.79
CA ASN A 188 18.86 -13.47 -0.30
C ASN A 188 19.66 -12.17 -0.08
N GLY A 189 19.17 -11.27 0.77
CA GLY A 189 19.75 -9.93 1.01
C GLY A 189 19.42 -8.90 -0.07
N TYR A 190 18.56 -9.22 -1.05
CA TYR A 190 18.11 -8.34 -2.12
C TYR A 190 16.67 -8.63 -2.51
N LEU A 191 16.00 -7.67 -3.16
CA LEU A 191 14.63 -7.82 -3.65
C LEU A 191 14.51 -9.03 -4.57
N THR A 192 13.64 -9.95 -4.19
CA THR A 192 13.41 -11.20 -4.92
C THR A 192 11.98 -11.26 -5.42
N GLN A 193 11.85 -11.31 -6.75
CA GLN A 193 10.54 -11.52 -7.37
C GLN A 193 10.19 -13.01 -7.40
N ILE A 194 8.95 -13.33 -7.08
CA ILE A 194 8.42 -14.69 -7.16
C ILE A 194 7.16 -14.74 -8.01
N LYS A 195 6.89 -15.89 -8.58
CA LYS A 195 5.60 -16.19 -9.20
C LYS A 195 4.78 -17.01 -8.19
N GLY A 196 3.79 -16.37 -7.58
CA GLY A 196 2.93 -17.01 -6.59
C GLY A 196 1.81 -17.85 -7.23
N SER A 197 1.12 -18.60 -6.39
CA SER A 197 -0.09 -19.34 -6.73
C SER A 197 -1.29 -18.86 -5.90
N ASN A 198 -2.44 -19.51 -6.01
CA ASN A 198 -3.65 -19.05 -5.33
C ASN A 198 -3.52 -19.09 -3.79
N THR A 199 -4.11 -18.11 -3.11
CA THR A 199 -4.26 -18.05 -1.65
C THR A 199 -5.54 -17.31 -1.29
N LEU A 200 -6.12 -17.59 -0.12
CA LEU A 200 -7.27 -16.87 0.44
C LEU A 200 -6.90 -15.46 0.93
N MET A 201 -5.61 -15.21 1.21
CA MET A 201 -5.10 -13.94 1.69
C MET A 201 -4.93 -12.93 0.54
N ASN A 202 -6.04 -12.55 -0.10
CA ASN A 202 -6.04 -11.74 -1.33
C ASN A 202 -5.21 -10.46 -1.25
N GLY A 203 -5.25 -9.73 -0.14
CA GLY A 203 -4.50 -8.48 0.04
C GLY A 203 -2.99 -8.67 0.22
N LEU A 204 -2.48 -9.90 0.16
CA LEU A 204 -1.07 -10.26 0.34
C LEU A 204 -0.49 -10.98 -0.90
N LYS A 205 -1.21 -11.03 -2.02
CA LYS A 205 -0.77 -11.63 -3.29
C LYS A 205 0.24 -10.74 -4.02
N CYS A 206 1.40 -10.52 -3.43
CA CYS A 206 2.43 -9.64 -3.97
C CYS A 206 3.67 -10.43 -4.35
N GLY A 207 4.04 -10.37 -5.63
CA GLY A 207 5.18 -11.13 -6.17
C GLY A 207 6.55 -10.54 -5.82
N CYS A 208 6.61 -9.25 -5.43
CA CYS A 208 7.84 -8.58 -5.05
C CYS A 208 7.55 -7.51 -3.97
N PRO A 209 8.41 -7.34 -2.95
CA PRO A 209 8.30 -6.21 -2.03
C PRO A 209 8.56 -4.88 -2.76
N SER A 210 7.96 -3.81 -2.26
CA SER A 210 8.24 -2.46 -2.73
C SER A 210 9.67 -2.03 -2.37
N GLU A 211 10.38 -1.40 -3.30
CA GLU A 211 11.71 -0.85 -3.07
C GLU A 211 11.69 0.19 -1.93
N ALA A 212 10.68 1.07 -1.89
CA ALA A 212 10.50 2.03 -0.81
C ALA A 212 10.31 1.36 0.56
N ALA A 213 9.67 0.18 0.62
CA ALA A 213 9.54 -0.57 1.86
C ALA A 213 10.81 -1.34 2.22
N TRP A 214 11.53 -1.85 1.23
CA TRP A 214 12.71 -2.69 1.42
C TRP A 214 13.81 -1.99 2.20
N GLN A 215 14.08 -0.72 1.94
CA GLN A 215 15.09 0.06 2.65
C GLN A 215 14.90 0.08 4.19
N TYR A 216 13.66 -0.09 4.68
CA TYR A 216 13.35 -0.20 6.10
C TYR A 216 13.36 -1.64 6.58
N ILE A 217 12.83 -2.56 5.77
CA ILE A 217 12.58 -3.95 6.12
C ILE A 217 13.90 -4.72 6.26
N GLN A 218 14.81 -4.58 5.29
CA GLN A 218 16.07 -5.36 5.24
C GLN A 218 16.93 -5.27 6.51
N SER A 219 16.80 -4.17 7.27
CA SER A 219 17.60 -3.92 8.49
C SER A 219 16.75 -3.65 9.72
N GLY A 220 15.42 -3.71 9.61
CA GLY A 220 14.54 -3.27 10.69
C GLY A 220 13.53 -4.31 11.14
N VAL A 221 13.29 -5.38 10.39
CA VAL A 221 12.45 -6.49 10.84
C VAL A 221 13.30 -7.55 11.52
N TYR A 222 12.73 -8.22 12.51
CA TYR A 222 13.35 -9.35 13.17
C TYR A 222 13.35 -10.60 12.29
N GLY A 223 12.31 -10.75 11.46
CA GLY A 223 12.17 -11.85 10.52
C GLY A 223 10.83 -11.86 9.80
N SER A 224 10.62 -12.88 8.99
CA SER A 224 9.35 -13.17 8.32
C SER A 224 8.98 -14.63 8.52
N ILE A 225 7.68 -14.88 8.67
CA ILE A 225 7.08 -16.20 8.69
C ILE A 225 6.08 -16.33 7.55
N SER A 226 6.03 -17.52 6.97
CA SER A 226 5.06 -17.86 5.92
C SER A 226 4.02 -18.81 6.49
N ILE A 227 2.74 -18.49 6.25
CA ILE A 227 1.60 -19.29 6.72
C ILE A 227 0.79 -19.83 5.55
N SER A 228 0.22 -21.01 5.74
CA SER A 228 -0.73 -21.63 4.82
C SER A 228 -2.12 -21.02 4.95
N ASP A 229 -2.98 -21.25 3.95
CA ASP A 229 -4.39 -20.84 4.03
C ASP A 229 -5.14 -21.53 5.18
N SER A 230 -4.79 -22.78 5.51
CA SER A 230 -5.36 -23.50 6.66
C SER A 230 -4.98 -22.87 7.99
N GLU A 231 -3.72 -22.48 8.18
CA GLU A 231 -3.27 -21.77 9.39
C GLU A 231 -3.92 -20.39 9.51
N CYS A 232 -4.11 -19.69 8.37
CA CYS A 232 -4.84 -18.42 8.36
C CYS A 232 -6.31 -18.58 8.80
N ILE A 233 -6.98 -19.67 8.41
CA ILE A 233 -8.36 -19.97 8.84
C ILE A 233 -8.41 -20.26 10.33
N ILE A 234 -7.52 -21.14 10.84
CA ILE A 234 -7.43 -21.49 12.27
C ILE A 234 -7.18 -20.24 13.12
N GLY A 235 -6.29 -19.35 12.69
CA GLY A 235 -5.99 -18.13 13.44
C GLY A 235 -7.11 -17.09 13.44
N LYS A 236 -8.20 -17.31 12.69
CA LYS A 236 -9.38 -16.43 12.67
C LYS A 236 -10.44 -16.83 13.71
N GLU A 237 -10.43 -18.09 14.18
CA GLU A 237 -11.31 -18.61 15.23
C GLU A 237 -10.81 -18.16 16.62
#